data_141e198a849eddfa40e6bdc8ef976c75
#
_entry.id   141e198a849eddfa40e6bdc8ef976c75
#
_cell.length_a   1.000
_cell.length_b   1.000
_cell.length_c   1.000
_cell.angle_alpha   90.00
_cell.angle_beta   90.00
_cell.angle_gamma   90.00
#
_symmetry.space_group_name_H-M   'P 1'
#
loop_
_entity.id
_entity.type
_entity.pdbx_description
1 polymer ?
#
loop_
_entity_poly.entity_id
_entity_poly.type
_entity_poly.pdbx_seq_one_letter_code
_entity_poly.pdbx_strand_id
1 'polypeptide(L)'
;MCEPVSIGMAIVAVAGAAMSASEKAKAEGAAEDGQRRTAREQVKQTNMANANLNLTAQDKQEEARKQLSQINLQATRNRGTIRAAVGESGLSGNSMDRIQNSVENESSNARTDVVDNYHRDYQSIFANQIANVENTKSALKGQAQVIRTSGVSNALGIISAGANGYAQGSAMSKTAKPSPTSPSNGTPQGGTK
;
A
#
# COMPACT_ATOMS: atom_id res chain seq x y z
N MET A 1 2.40 -34.00 49.82
CA MET A 1 2.78 -34.92 48.72
C MET A 1 2.27 -34.32 47.42
N CYS A 2 3.16 -34.04 46.47
CA CYS A 2 2.74 -33.54 45.13
C CYS A 2 2.12 -34.71 44.39
N GLU A 3 0.86 -34.56 44.04
CA GLU A 3 0.11 -35.58 43.28
C GLU A 3 0.62 -35.64 41.83
N PRO A 4 0.94 -36.84 41.30
CA PRO A 4 1.54 -36.98 39.96
C PRO A 4 0.61 -36.46 38.83
N VAL A 5 -0.71 -36.43 39.05
CA VAL A 5 -1.69 -35.98 38.07
C VAL A 5 -1.59 -34.44 37.81
N SER A 6 -1.37 -33.67 38.87
CA SER A 6 -1.27 -32.20 38.76
C SER A 6 0.03 -31.78 38.02
N ILE A 7 1.10 -32.52 38.20
CA ILE A 7 2.37 -32.29 37.51
C ILE A 7 2.25 -32.65 36.02
N GLY A 8 1.58 -33.76 35.70
CA GLY A 8 1.32 -34.15 34.30
C GLY A 8 0.51 -33.13 33.53
N MET A 9 -0.56 -32.59 34.11
CA MET A 9 -1.34 -31.54 33.48
C MET A 9 -0.58 -30.21 33.28
N ALA A 10 0.25 -29.84 34.22
CA ALA A 10 1.10 -28.65 34.06
C ALA A 10 2.09 -28.80 32.91
N ILE A 11 2.68 -29.97 32.72
CA ILE A 11 3.61 -30.24 31.62
C ILE A 11 2.90 -30.17 30.26
N VAL A 12 1.70 -30.78 30.15
CA VAL A 12 0.91 -30.72 28.89
C VAL A 12 0.47 -29.30 28.57
N ALA A 13 0.04 -28.51 29.56
CA ALA A 13 -0.36 -27.13 29.36
C ALA A 13 0.82 -26.23 28.90
N VAL A 14 1.99 -26.43 29.47
CA VAL A 14 3.22 -25.70 29.07
C VAL A 14 3.65 -26.09 27.65
N ALA A 15 3.65 -27.38 27.32
CA ALA A 15 3.99 -27.85 25.97
C ALA A 15 3.01 -27.29 24.91
N GLY A 16 1.72 -27.31 25.18
CA GLY A 16 0.70 -26.72 24.28
C GLY A 16 0.86 -25.21 24.07
N ALA A 17 1.16 -24.47 25.14
CA ALA A 17 1.42 -23.04 25.07
C ALA A 17 2.70 -22.70 24.28
N ALA A 18 3.74 -23.50 24.40
CA ALA A 18 5.01 -23.33 23.66
C ALA A 18 4.79 -23.60 22.15
N MET A 19 4.01 -24.60 21.77
CA MET A 19 3.67 -24.89 20.37
C MET A 19 2.85 -23.73 19.75
N SER A 20 1.83 -23.23 20.47
CA SER A 20 1.04 -22.08 19.98
C SER A 20 1.85 -20.80 19.85
N ALA A 21 2.83 -20.57 20.72
CA ALA A 21 3.74 -19.43 20.63
C ALA A 21 4.65 -19.52 19.39
N SER A 22 5.16 -20.72 19.06
CA SER A 22 5.99 -20.93 17.87
C SER A 22 5.21 -20.75 16.57
N GLU A 23 3.95 -21.20 16.52
CA GLU A 23 3.06 -21.00 15.38
C GLU A 23 2.70 -19.54 15.19
N LYS A 24 2.40 -18.81 16.27
CA LYS A 24 2.20 -17.34 16.22
C LYS A 24 3.43 -16.61 15.69
N ALA A 25 4.62 -16.94 16.17
CA ALA A 25 5.85 -16.32 15.69
C ALA A 25 6.10 -16.58 14.19
N LYS A 26 5.78 -17.77 13.68
CA LYS A 26 5.84 -18.09 12.24
C LYS A 26 4.81 -17.31 11.45
N ALA A 27 3.58 -17.21 11.95
CA ALA A 27 2.52 -16.44 11.30
C ALA A 27 2.82 -14.93 11.27
N GLU A 28 3.36 -14.38 12.37
CA GLU A 28 3.80 -12.98 12.43
C GLU A 28 4.95 -12.72 11.44
N GLY A 29 5.93 -13.63 11.34
CA GLY A 29 7.01 -13.54 10.35
C GLY A 29 6.52 -13.58 8.92
N ALA A 30 5.59 -14.49 8.60
CA ALA A 30 5.00 -14.60 7.27
C ALA A 30 4.16 -13.35 6.92
N ALA A 31 3.43 -12.78 7.88
CA ALA A 31 2.68 -11.54 7.70
C ALA A 31 3.60 -10.34 7.45
N GLU A 32 4.71 -10.23 8.18
CA GLU A 32 5.72 -9.18 7.97
C GLU A 32 6.38 -9.29 6.59
N ASP A 33 6.76 -10.49 6.18
CA ASP A 33 7.32 -10.74 4.85
C ASP A 33 6.31 -10.42 3.74
N GLY A 34 5.04 -10.76 3.94
CA GLY A 34 3.93 -10.38 3.06
C GLY A 34 3.82 -8.86 2.92
N GLN A 35 3.80 -8.13 4.03
CA GLN A 35 3.76 -6.66 4.02
C GLN A 35 4.96 -6.05 3.31
N ARG A 36 6.17 -6.56 3.55
CA ARG A 36 7.39 -6.09 2.88
C ARG A 36 7.34 -6.32 1.37
N ARG A 37 6.81 -7.47 0.92
CA ARG A 37 6.62 -7.76 -0.51
C ARG A 37 5.61 -6.79 -1.14
N THR A 38 4.46 -6.61 -0.50
CA THR A 38 3.43 -5.66 -0.97
C THR A 38 3.97 -4.24 -1.04
N ALA A 39 4.69 -3.78 -0.03
CA ALA A 39 5.31 -2.46 -0.01
C ALA A 39 6.31 -2.27 -1.18
N ARG A 40 7.17 -3.26 -1.43
CA ARG A 40 8.11 -3.23 -2.56
C ARG A 40 7.39 -3.19 -3.90
N GLU A 41 6.32 -3.96 -4.04
CA GLU A 41 5.53 -3.98 -5.28
C GLU A 41 4.82 -2.66 -5.53
N GLN A 42 4.24 -2.04 -4.50
CA GLN A 42 3.63 -0.71 -4.60
C GLN A 42 4.64 0.36 -5.01
N VAL A 43 5.84 0.37 -4.40
CA VAL A 43 6.92 1.29 -4.79
C VAL A 43 7.35 1.05 -6.24
N LYS A 44 7.49 -0.21 -6.66
CA LYS A 44 7.84 -0.56 -8.04
C LYS A 44 6.77 -0.07 -9.02
N GLN A 45 5.48 -0.29 -8.74
CA GLN A 45 4.38 0.19 -9.56
C GLN A 45 4.37 1.72 -9.68
N THR A 46 4.60 2.44 -8.57
CA THR A 46 4.71 3.90 -8.58
C THR A 46 5.88 4.38 -9.41
N ASN A 47 7.04 3.74 -9.31
CA ASN A 47 8.20 4.09 -10.11
C ASN A 47 7.94 3.86 -11.61
N MET A 48 7.27 2.76 -11.98
CA MET A 48 6.87 2.50 -13.37
C MET A 48 5.84 3.52 -13.87
N ALA A 49 4.84 3.87 -13.05
CA ALA A 49 3.86 4.90 -13.39
C ALA A 49 4.52 6.27 -13.60
N ASN A 50 5.45 6.66 -12.71
CA ASN A 50 6.19 7.91 -12.85
C ASN A 50 7.15 7.90 -14.06
N ALA A 51 7.76 6.75 -14.38
CA ALA A 51 8.56 6.62 -15.60
C ALA A 51 7.71 6.82 -16.87
N ASN A 52 6.50 6.25 -16.92
CA ASN A 52 5.56 6.46 -18.02
C ASN A 52 5.14 7.94 -18.13
N LEU A 53 4.88 8.62 -17.00
CA LEU A 53 4.58 10.04 -16.99
C LEU A 53 5.75 10.90 -17.50
N ASN A 54 6.99 10.51 -17.20
CA ASN A 54 8.17 11.18 -17.74
C ASN A 54 8.29 11.01 -19.27
N LEU A 55 7.99 9.83 -19.81
CA LEU A 55 7.91 9.61 -21.26
C LEU A 55 6.82 10.48 -21.89
N THR A 56 5.63 10.51 -21.27
CA THR A 56 4.54 11.39 -21.72
C THR A 56 4.97 12.87 -21.73
N ALA A 57 5.73 13.33 -20.73
CA ALA A 57 6.25 14.69 -20.68
C ALA A 57 7.23 14.98 -21.85
N GLN A 58 8.09 14.01 -22.18
CA GLN A 58 8.98 14.11 -23.33
C GLN A 58 8.21 14.16 -24.65
N ASP A 59 7.20 13.30 -24.83
CA ASP A 59 6.34 13.29 -26.01
C ASP A 59 5.64 14.64 -26.20
N LYS A 60 5.09 15.20 -25.11
CA LYS A 60 4.46 16.53 -25.13
C LYS A 60 5.44 17.65 -25.47
N GLN A 61 6.67 17.56 -25.01
CA GLN A 61 7.72 18.50 -25.36
C GLN A 61 8.08 18.42 -26.84
N GLU A 62 8.20 17.22 -27.39
CA GLU A 62 8.46 17.03 -28.83
C GLU A 62 7.30 17.54 -29.69
N GLU A 63 6.06 17.24 -29.26
CA GLU A 63 4.85 17.74 -29.94
C GLU A 63 4.85 19.27 -30.00
N ALA A 64 5.07 19.95 -28.86
CA ALA A 64 5.15 21.40 -28.80
C ALA A 64 6.27 21.97 -29.72
N ARG A 65 7.44 21.34 -29.73
CA ARG A 65 8.55 21.73 -30.65
C ARG A 65 8.18 21.59 -32.11
N LYS A 66 7.48 20.50 -32.50
CA LYS A 66 7.02 20.27 -33.86
C LYS A 66 5.98 21.34 -34.27
N GLN A 67 5.03 21.64 -33.40
CA GLN A 67 4.02 22.67 -33.63
C GLN A 67 4.66 24.07 -33.78
N LEU A 68 5.59 24.44 -32.88
CA LEU A 68 6.33 25.70 -32.99
C LEU A 68 7.13 25.80 -34.28
N SER A 69 7.76 24.70 -34.72
CA SER A 69 8.49 24.65 -35.99
C SER A 69 7.56 24.87 -37.17
N GLN A 70 6.36 24.25 -37.19
CA GLN A 70 5.36 24.43 -38.22
C GLN A 70 4.85 25.87 -38.27
N ILE A 71 4.54 26.49 -37.13
CA ILE A 71 4.14 27.89 -37.02
C ILE A 71 5.23 28.80 -37.59
N ASN A 72 6.50 28.54 -37.26
CA ASN A 72 7.61 29.32 -37.78
C ASN A 72 7.76 29.23 -39.31
N LEU A 73 7.63 28.00 -39.86
CA LEU A 73 7.65 27.78 -41.31
C LEU A 73 6.48 28.48 -42.00
N GLN A 74 5.27 28.38 -41.44
CA GLN A 74 4.09 29.06 -41.96
C GLN A 74 4.22 30.58 -41.90
N ALA A 75 4.71 31.13 -40.79
CA ALA A 75 4.98 32.55 -40.66
C ALA A 75 6.01 33.06 -41.70
N THR A 76 7.06 32.25 -41.93
CA THR A 76 8.08 32.59 -42.96
C THR A 76 7.47 32.58 -44.36
N ARG A 77 6.64 31.59 -44.70
CA ARG A 77 5.93 31.50 -45.99
C ARG A 77 4.99 32.69 -46.15
N ASN A 78 4.17 32.99 -45.12
CA ASN A 78 3.21 34.11 -45.18
C ASN A 78 3.96 35.43 -45.37
N ARG A 79 5.09 35.68 -44.66
CA ARG A 79 5.91 36.86 -44.89
C ARG A 79 6.47 36.94 -46.33
N GLY A 80 6.91 35.80 -46.87
CA GLY A 80 7.38 35.70 -48.26
C GLY A 80 6.30 36.05 -49.24
N THR A 81 5.06 35.52 -49.07
CA THR A 81 3.94 35.80 -49.92
C THR A 81 3.53 37.28 -49.86
N ILE A 82 3.48 37.88 -48.66
CA ILE A 82 3.20 39.30 -48.47
C ILE A 82 4.22 40.15 -49.20
N ARG A 83 5.53 39.87 -49.04
CA ARG A 83 6.60 40.63 -49.71
C ARG A 83 6.54 40.48 -51.23
N ALA A 84 6.23 39.32 -51.76
CA ALA A 84 6.07 39.12 -53.19
C ALA A 84 4.85 39.92 -53.72
N ALA A 85 3.70 39.87 -53.04
CA ALA A 85 2.51 40.61 -53.39
C ALA A 85 2.73 42.16 -53.36
N VAL A 86 3.51 42.63 -52.38
CA VAL A 86 3.97 44.05 -52.29
C VAL A 86 4.83 44.43 -53.48
N GLY A 87 5.81 43.57 -53.82
CA GLY A 87 6.70 43.82 -54.94
C GLY A 87 5.97 43.88 -56.30
N GLU A 88 4.99 43.05 -56.52
CA GLU A 88 4.20 42.96 -57.75
C GLU A 88 3.17 44.09 -57.87
N SER A 89 2.53 44.45 -56.76
CA SER A 89 1.39 45.42 -56.77
C SER A 89 1.87 46.88 -56.68
N GLY A 90 3.13 47.15 -56.40
CA GLY A 90 3.65 48.51 -56.15
C GLY A 90 2.97 49.19 -54.94
N LEU A 91 2.20 48.46 -54.16
CA LEU A 91 1.53 48.95 -52.97
C LEU A 91 2.56 49.19 -51.89
N SER A 92 2.77 50.42 -51.52
CA SER A 92 3.60 50.81 -50.39
C SER A 92 2.80 51.67 -49.44
N GLY A 93 3.06 51.50 -48.14
CA GLY A 93 2.49 52.38 -47.13
C GLY A 93 1.76 51.65 -45.98
N ASN A 94 1.06 52.40 -45.16
CA ASN A 94 0.54 52.05 -43.86
C ASN A 94 -0.42 50.80 -43.85
N SER A 95 -1.07 50.54 -44.99
CA SER A 95 -1.97 49.36 -45.11
C SER A 95 -1.19 48.04 -45.15
N MET A 96 -0.02 48.04 -45.75
CA MET A 96 0.84 46.88 -45.88
C MET A 96 1.53 46.54 -44.55
N ASP A 97 2.00 47.58 -43.82
CA ASP A 97 2.53 47.41 -42.47
C ASP A 97 1.47 46.81 -41.51
N ARG A 98 0.22 47.21 -41.68
CA ARG A 98 -0.90 46.64 -40.88
C ARG A 98 -1.14 45.16 -41.19
N ILE A 99 -1.08 44.75 -42.44
CA ILE A 99 -1.25 43.34 -42.85
C ILE A 99 -0.05 42.51 -42.28
N GLN A 100 1.16 43.03 -42.44
CA GLN A 100 2.35 42.34 -41.90
C GLN A 100 2.29 42.21 -40.38
N ASN A 101 1.94 43.27 -39.67
CA ASN A 101 1.75 43.24 -38.21
C ASN A 101 0.63 42.28 -37.78
N SER A 102 -0.48 42.19 -38.55
CA SER A 102 -1.57 41.25 -38.28
C SER A 102 -1.08 39.80 -38.35
N VAL A 103 -0.32 39.44 -39.40
CA VAL A 103 0.24 38.08 -39.57
C VAL A 103 1.29 37.76 -38.50
N GLU A 104 2.10 38.75 -38.10
CA GLU A 104 3.08 38.58 -37.03
C GLU A 104 2.38 38.38 -35.68
N ASN A 105 1.32 39.14 -35.38
CA ASN A 105 0.54 38.97 -34.16
C ASN A 105 -0.18 37.62 -34.13
N GLU A 106 -0.76 37.17 -35.24
CA GLU A 106 -1.40 35.87 -35.35
C GLU A 106 -0.39 34.73 -35.08
N SER A 107 0.80 34.80 -35.69
CA SER A 107 1.87 33.84 -35.48
C SER A 107 2.40 33.87 -34.02
N SER A 108 2.47 35.04 -33.41
CA SER A 108 2.87 35.22 -32.01
C SER A 108 1.85 34.60 -31.06
N ASN A 109 0.54 34.87 -31.29
CA ASN A 109 -0.53 34.28 -30.50
C ASN A 109 -0.53 32.75 -30.61
N ALA A 110 -0.41 32.21 -31.83
CA ALA A 110 -0.34 30.76 -32.05
C ALA A 110 0.84 30.12 -31.33
N ARG A 111 1.99 30.79 -31.26
CA ARG A 111 3.14 30.28 -30.44
C ARG A 111 2.85 30.33 -28.96
N THR A 112 2.25 31.42 -28.48
CA THR A 112 1.86 31.55 -27.07
C THR A 112 0.90 30.45 -26.67
N ASP A 113 -0.10 30.17 -27.51
CA ASP A 113 -1.07 29.09 -27.26
C ASP A 113 -0.41 27.72 -27.14
N VAL A 114 0.56 27.41 -28.00
CA VAL A 114 1.33 26.15 -27.92
C VAL A 114 2.13 26.05 -26.62
N VAL A 115 2.80 27.15 -26.24
CA VAL A 115 3.58 27.20 -25.02
C VAL A 115 2.69 27.07 -23.78
N ASP A 116 1.57 27.76 -23.74
CA ASP A 116 0.62 27.70 -22.63
C ASP A 116 -0.04 26.33 -22.50
N ASN A 117 -0.37 25.68 -23.62
CA ASN A 117 -0.88 24.32 -23.63
C ASN A 117 0.19 23.34 -23.09
N TYR A 118 1.43 23.45 -23.54
CA TYR A 118 2.53 22.63 -23.03
C TYR A 118 2.72 22.84 -21.53
N HIS A 119 2.70 24.07 -21.03
CA HIS A 119 2.81 24.36 -19.60
C HIS A 119 1.66 23.73 -18.78
N ARG A 120 0.44 23.78 -19.28
CA ARG A 120 -0.72 23.13 -18.64
C ARG A 120 -0.57 21.61 -18.60
N ASP A 121 -0.17 21.01 -19.72
CA ASP A 121 0.07 19.56 -19.79
C ASP A 121 1.17 19.15 -18.83
N TYR A 122 2.30 19.89 -18.78
CA TYR A 122 3.39 19.64 -17.87
C TYR A 122 2.98 19.74 -16.40
N GLN A 123 2.21 20.77 -16.03
CA GLN A 123 1.68 20.92 -14.67
C GLN A 123 0.75 19.76 -14.29
N SER A 124 -0.08 19.31 -15.19
CA SER A 124 -0.95 18.14 -14.98
C SER A 124 -0.14 16.86 -14.77
N ILE A 125 0.88 16.61 -15.59
CA ILE A 125 1.77 15.47 -15.45
C ILE A 125 2.50 15.50 -14.11
N PHE A 126 3.02 16.66 -13.72
CA PHE A 126 3.72 16.84 -12.44
C PHE A 126 2.78 16.64 -11.24
N ALA A 127 1.54 17.16 -11.30
CA ALA A 127 0.54 16.92 -10.28
C ALA A 127 0.21 15.42 -10.12
N ASN A 128 0.09 14.70 -11.24
CA ASN A 128 -0.12 13.25 -11.22
C ASN A 128 1.07 12.49 -10.62
N GLN A 129 2.31 12.90 -10.87
CA GLN A 129 3.50 12.30 -10.24
C GLN A 129 3.48 12.48 -8.73
N ILE A 130 3.16 13.69 -8.24
CA ILE A 130 3.01 13.96 -6.81
C ILE A 130 1.90 13.12 -6.21
N ALA A 131 0.73 13.05 -6.86
CA ALA A 131 -0.40 12.26 -6.40
C ALA A 131 -0.05 10.77 -6.30
N ASN A 132 0.69 10.21 -7.26
CA ASN A 132 1.16 8.82 -7.23
C ASN A 132 2.07 8.56 -6.01
N VAL A 133 2.99 9.48 -5.72
CA VAL A 133 3.88 9.38 -4.56
C VAL A 133 3.10 9.48 -3.24
N GLU A 134 2.19 10.45 -3.12
CA GLU A 134 1.39 10.63 -1.90
C GLU A 134 0.43 9.46 -1.68
N ASN A 135 -0.20 8.93 -2.73
CA ASN A 135 -1.06 7.74 -2.64
C ASN A 135 -0.26 6.52 -2.17
N THR A 136 0.95 6.31 -2.70
CA THR A 136 1.83 5.21 -2.28
C THR A 136 2.24 5.38 -0.82
N LYS A 137 2.64 6.58 -0.42
CA LYS A 137 3.01 6.90 0.96
C LYS A 137 1.83 6.68 1.93
N SER A 138 0.62 7.06 1.53
CA SER A 138 -0.59 6.84 2.31
C SER A 138 -0.93 5.37 2.43
N ALA A 139 -0.82 4.61 1.34
CA ALA A 139 -1.03 3.16 1.34
C ALA A 139 -0.02 2.44 2.23
N LEU A 140 1.26 2.85 2.19
CA LEU A 140 2.30 2.28 3.06
C LEU A 140 2.09 2.63 4.54
N LYS A 141 1.61 3.85 4.84
CA LYS A 141 1.28 4.25 6.21
C LYS A 141 0.01 3.57 6.75
N GLY A 142 -0.95 3.29 5.88
CA GLY A 142 -2.19 2.60 6.22
C GLY A 142 -2.04 1.09 6.44
N GLN A 143 -0.90 0.50 6.08
CA GLN A 143 -0.64 -0.89 6.38
C GLN A 143 -0.50 -1.07 7.89
N ALA A 144 -1.35 -1.92 8.49
CA ALA A 144 -1.27 -2.24 9.90
C ALA A 144 0.13 -2.79 10.24
N GLN A 145 0.79 -2.19 11.20
CA GLN A 145 2.06 -2.75 11.69
C GLN A 145 1.78 -4.11 12.33
N VAL A 146 2.53 -5.12 11.92
CA VAL A 146 2.52 -6.42 12.61
C VAL A 146 3.10 -6.20 13.99
N ILE A 147 2.24 -6.24 15.01
CA ILE A 147 2.66 -6.14 16.40
C ILE A 147 3.29 -7.48 16.76
N ARG A 148 4.60 -7.51 16.83
CA ARG A 148 5.32 -8.70 17.33
C ARG A 148 5.01 -8.89 18.81
N THR A 149 4.48 -10.06 19.14
CA THR A 149 4.31 -10.44 20.53
C THR A 149 5.70 -10.49 21.17
N SER A 150 5.93 -9.67 22.21
CA SER A 150 7.24 -9.64 22.86
C SER A 150 7.56 -11.02 23.47
N GLY A 151 8.83 -11.44 23.43
CA GLY A 151 9.26 -12.70 24.06
C GLY A 151 8.86 -12.79 25.54
N VAL A 152 8.74 -11.63 26.20
CA VAL A 152 8.27 -11.54 27.61
C VAL A 152 6.79 -11.87 27.72
N SER A 153 5.93 -11.39 26.81
CA SER A 153 4.49 -11.73 26.84
C SER A 153 4.23 -13.20 26.51
N ASN A 154 5.03 -13.79 25.62
CA ASN A 154 4.99 -15.23 25.34
C ASN A 154 5.44 -16.06 26.54
N ALA A 155 6.51 -15.64 27.24
CA ALA A 155 6.98 -16.29 28.45
C ALA A 155 5.92 -16.21 29.59
N LEU A 156 5.30 -15.06 29.79
CA LEU A 156 4.21 -14.89 30.76
C LEU A 156 2.99 -15.75 30.40
N GLY A 157 2.65 -15.88 29.11
CA GLY A 157 1.59 -16.76 28.63
C GLY A 157 1.86 -18.24 28.96
N ILE A 158 3.08 -18.68 28.79
CA ILE A 158 3.52 -20.04 29.11
C ILE A 158 3.46 -20.30 30.64
N ILE A 159 3.93 -19.34 31.45
CA ILE A 159 3.88 -19.45 32.92
C ILE A 159 2.43 -19.49 33.41
N SER A 160 1.55 -18.64 32.90
CA SER A 160 0.14 -18.60 33.27
C SER A 160 -0.59 -19.88 32.86
N ALA A 161 -0.30 -20.44 31.68
CA ALA A 161 -0.84 -21.74 31.26
C ALA A 161 -0.39 -22.89 32.15
N GLY A 162 0.87 -22.88 32.58
CA GLY A 162 1.39 -23.85 33.54
C GLY A 162 0.72 -23.76 34.90
N ALA A 163 0.51 -22.53 35.43
CA ALA A 163 -0.17 -22.31 36.70
C ALA A 163 -1.65 -22.73 36.65
N ASN A 164 -2.36 -22.43 35.53
CA ASN A 164 -3.74 -22.86 35.34
C ASN A 164 -3.85 -24.38 35.18
N GLY A 165 -2.96 -25.02 34.44
CA GLY A 165 -2.90 -26.49 34.33
C GLY A 165 -2.68 -27.17 35.66
N TYR A 166 -1.80 -26.63 36.52
CA TYR A 166 -1.59 -27.12 37.87
C TYR A 166 -2.82 -26.97 38.78
N ALA A 167 -3.49 -25.81 38.71
CA ALA A 167 -4.72 -25.54 39.48
C ALA A 167 -5.86 -26.50 39.09
N GLN A 168 -6.08 -26.73 37.77
CA GLN A 168 -7.07 -27.68 37.28
C GLN A 168 -6.75 -29.11 37.66
N GLY A 169 -5.49 -29.54 37.57
CA GLY A 169 -5.05 -30.87 37.97
C GLY A 169 -5.23 -31.11 39.46
N SER A 170 -4.97 -30.12 40.30
CA SER A 170 -5.19 -30.22 41.74
C SER A 170 -6.68 -30.22 42.14
N ALA A 171 -7.55 -29.58 41.34
CA ALA A 171 -8.99 -29.64 41.55
C ALA A 171 -9.58 -31.00 41.21
N MET A 172 -9.11 -31.63 40.11
CA MET A 172 -9.57 -32.97 39.71
C MET A 172 -9.11 -34.07 40.68
N SER A 173 -7.91 -33.92 41.26
CA SER A 173 -7.42 -34.88 42.26
C SER A 173 -8.23 -34.85 43.56
N LYS A 174 -8.80 -33.68 43.92
CA LYS A 174 -9.67 -33.54 45.11
C LYS A 174 -11.06 -34.16 44.89
N THR A 175 -11.57 -34.18 43.65
CA THR A 175 -12.86 -34.81 43.33
C THR A 175 -12.77 -36.31 43.14
N ALA A 176 -11.61 -36.88 42.93
CA ALA A 176 -11.36 -38.33 42.81
C ALA A 176 -11.25 -39.09 44.14
N LYS A 177 -11.59 -38.47 45.28
CA LYS A 177 -11.63 -39.19 46.57
C LYS A 177 -12.79 -40.21 46.52
N PRO A 178 -12.53 -41.52 46.65
CA PRO A 178 -13.59 -42.49 46.62
C PRO A 178 -14.51 -42.23 47.82
N SER A 179 -15.82 -42.16 47.59
CA SER A 179 -16.82 -42.14 48.63
C SER A 179 -16.67 -43.37 49.49
N PRO A 180 -16.68 -43.25 50.82
CA PRO A 180 -16.63 -44.41 51.67
C PRO A 180 -17.89 -45.27 51.38
N THR A 181 -17.68 -46.50 50.96
CA THR A 181 -18.72 -47.53 50.84
C THR A 181 -19.39 -47.71 52.19
N SER A 182 -20.66 -47.32 52.30
CA SER A 182 -21.49 -47.65 53.45
C SER A 182 -21.62 -49.17 53.54
N PRO A 183 -21.41 -49.80 54.70
CA PRO A 183 -21.68 -51.21 54.85
C PRO A 183 -23.18 -51.47 54.69
N SER A 184 -23.53 -52.30 53.72
CA SER A 184 -24.93 -52.85 53.61
C SER A 184 -25.19 -53.73 54.75
N ASN A 185 -26.10 -53.29 55.67
CA ASN A 185 -26.66 -54.13 56.74
C ASN A 185 -27.57 -55.17 56.06
N GLY A 186 -27.04 -56.36 55.91
CA GLY A 186 -27.84 -57.52 55.52
C GLY A 186 -28.78 -57.91 56.63
N THR A 187 -30.06 -57.71 56.43
CA THR A 187 -31.09 -58.22 57.29
C THR A 187 -31.29 -59.72 56.97
N PRO A 188 -31.18 -60.65 57.90
CA PRO A 188 -31.51 -62.04 57.65
C PRO A 188 -33.01 -62.18 57.63
N GLN A 189 -33.58 -62.58 56.49
CA GLN A 189 -34.94 -63.06 56.39
C GLN A 189 -35.06 -64.49 56.97
N GLY A 190 -35.65 -64.58 58.18
CA GLY A 190 -36.05 -65.82 58.79
C GLY A 190 -37.21 -66.43 58.04
N GLY A 191 -37.08 -67.73 57.67
CA GLY A 191 -38.11 -68.52 57.15
C GLY A 191 -39.04 -69.05 58.30
N THR A 192 -40.31 -69.21 57.99
CA THR A 192 -41.17 -70.15 58.63
C THR A 192 -42.29 -70.57 57.70
N LYS A 193 -42.32 -71.92 57.50
CA LYS A 193 -43.43 -72.83 57.17
C LYS A 193 -44.21 -72.56 55.92
#